data_bcf9ae4fcf345b923efc119cac0e4cbe
#
_entry.id   bcf9ae4fcf345b923efc119cac0e4cbe
#
_cell.length_a   1.000
_cell.length_b   1.000
_cell.length_c   1.000
_cell.angle_alpha   90.00
_cell.angle_beta   90.00
_cell.angle_gamma   90.00
#
_symmetry.space_group_name_H-M   'P 1'
#
loop_
_entity.id
_entity.type
_entity.pdbx_description
1 polymer ?
#
loop_
_entity_poly.entity_id
_entity_poly.type
_entity_poly.pdbx_seq_one_letter_code
_entity_poly.pdbx_strand_id
1 'polypeptide(L)'
;MKSLANLLTAVLFAVMSLPATAADTPAAKTEKAYIGGGCFWCVEAQYLMLKGVKKVVSGYSGGKTINPTYEDICTGKTGHAEVIEIEYDPAVTTFKDIVELFWDAHDPTSVTKEDQTTSYGKFVPKGTPYQGNDYGTQYRSIILYTSPEQKQIAEASKAAFQPKFKDPIATEIVPLTKFYPAEEYHQNYQERNPNQGYVRGVVTPKAEKFKHTLEDKGKLKDEKK
;
A
#
# COMPACT_ATOMS: atom_id res chain seq x y z
N MET A 1 8.95 95.50 15.63
CA MET A 1 9.15 94.24 16.32
C MET A 1 8.25 93.22 15.62
N LYS A 2 8.82 92.34 14.79
CA LYS A 2 8.07 91.44 13.91
C LYS A 2 8.31 90.00 14.42
N SER A 3 7.22 89.37 14.87
CA SER A 3 7.21 87.98 15.31
C SER A 3 7.15 87.02 14.08
N LEU A 4 8.12 86.15 13.99
CA LEU A 4 8.08 85.00 13.02
C LEU A 4 7.41 83.84 13.69
N ALA A 5 6.30 83.36 13.10
CA ALA A 5 5.67 82.10 13.47
C ALA A 5 6.23 81.00 12.62
N ASN A 6 6.88 80.00 13.25
CA ASN A 6 7.32 78.78 12.59
C ASN A 6 6.15 77.80 12.37
N LEU A 7 5.87 77.46 11.13
CA LEU A 7 4.93 76.42 10.78
C LEU A 7 5.70 75.10 10.67
N LEU A 8 5.50 74.14 11.58
CA LEU A 8 6.01 72.79 11.53
C LEU A 8 4.99 71.93 10.71
N THR A 9 5.38 71.53 9.54
CA THR A 9 4.60 70.61 8.70
C THR A 9 4.96 69.17 9.08
N ALA A 10 4.07 68.46 9.77
CA ALA A 10 4.22 67.05 10.07
C ALA A 10 3.84 66.22 8.82
N VAL A 11 4.83 65.54 8.25
CA VAL A 11 4.59 64.56 7.16
C VAL A 11 4.27 63.20 7.77
N LEU A 12 3.01 62.80 7.65
CA LEU A 12 2.51 61.49 8.10
C LEU A 12 2.89 60.45 7.02
N PHE A 13 3.89 59.59 7.29
CA PHE A 13 4.16 58.41 6.45
C PHE A 13 3.13 57.31 6.78
N ALA A 14 2.15 57.10 5.90
CA ALA A 14 1.28 55.94 5.94
C ALA A 14 2.04 54.70 5.45
N VAL A 15 2.42 53.84 6.38
CA VAL A 15 2.98 52.50 6.03
C VAL A 15 1.82 51.63 5.55
N MET A 16 1.69 51.46 4.23
CA MET A 16 0.80 50.49 3.62
C MET A 16 1.38 49.11 3.82
N SER A 17 0.90 48.33 4.80
CA SER A 17 1.17 46.92 4.93
C SER A 17 0.42 46.15 3.82
N LEU A 18 1.15 45.67 2.83
CA LEU A 18 0.66 44.73 1.84
C LEU A 18 0.33 43.38 2.54
N PRO A 19 -0.84 42.79 2.33
CA PRO A 19 -1.11 41.44 2.81
C PRO A 19 -0.11 40.46 2.17
N ALA A 20 0.62 39.74 2.99
CA ALA A 20 1.43 38.59 2.53
C ALA A 20 0.48 37.56 1.93
N THR A 21 0.49 37.43 0.62
CA THR A 21 -0.14 36.29 -0.04
C THR A 21 0.55 35.02 0.46
N ALA A 22 -0.19 34.19 1.18
CA ALA A 22 0.25 32.85 1.51
C ALA A 22 0.62 32.17 0.20
N ALA A 23 1.89 31.87 0.00
CA ALA A 23 2.34 31.08 -1.13
C ALA A 23 1.65 29.72 -1.05
N ASP A 24 0.83 29.38 -2.03
CA ASP A 24 0.29 28.03 -2.23
C ASP A 24 1.50 27.08 -2.30
N THR A 25 1.73 26.34 -1.23
CA THR A 25 2.70 25.26 -1.23
C THR A 25 2.18 24.25 -2.25
N PRO A 26 2.94 23.92 -3.32
CA PRO A 26 2.49 22.94 -4.30
C PRO A 26 2.11 21.65 -3.55
N ALA A 27 0.93 21.12 -3.81
CA ALA A 27 0.52 19.84 -3.24
C ALA A 27 1.62 18.81 -3.53
N ALA A 28 2.14 18.17 -2.48
CA ALA A 28 3.21 17.19 -2.61
C ALA A 28 2.78 16.15 -3.65
N LYS A 29 3.60 15.96 -4.70
CA LYS A 29 3.31 14.99 -5.78
C LYS A 29 3.28 13.61 -5.15
N THR A 30 2.14 12.93 -5.20
CA THR A 30 2.01 11.54 -4.78
C THR A 30 2.16 10.60 -5.97
N GLU A 31 2.61 9.38 -5.71
CA GLU A 31 2.70 8.29 -6.66
C GLU A 31 1.89 7.09 -6.17
N LYS A 32 1.65 6.11 -7.05
CA LYS A 32 0.87 4.92 -6.74
C LYS A 32 1.64 3.64 -7.01
N ALA A 33 1.46 2.66 -6.11
CA ALA A 33 1.91 1.29 -6.26
C ALA A 33 0.73 0.34 -6.06
N TYR A 34 0.76 -0.81 -6.74
CA TYR A 34 -0.30 -1.83 -6.68
C TYR A 34 0.32 -3.19 -6.42
N ILE A 35 0.01 -3.81 -5.30
CA ILE A 35 0.57 -5.09 -4.88
C ILE A 35 -0.49 -5.97 -4.23
N GLY A 36 -0.35 -7.29 -4.34
CA GLY A 36 -1.16 -8.29 -3.65
C GLY A 36 -0.28 -9.40 -3.09
N GLY A 37 -0.46 -9.75 -1.82
CA GLY A 37 0.33 -10.75 -1.10
C GLY A 37 -0.53 -11.60 -0.15
N GLY A 38 -1.63 -12.15 -0.65
CA GLY A 38 -2.65 -12.84 0.13
C GLY A 38 -3.84 -11.95 0.45
N CYS A 39 -4.47 -12.17 1.60
CA CYS A 39 -5.61 -11.37 2.05
C CYS A 39 -5.26 -9.88 2.13
N PHE A 40 -6.02 -9.06 1.41
CA PHE A 40 -5.78 -7.62 1.34
C PHE A 40 -5.93 -6.89 2.68
N TRP A 41 -6.73 -7.38 3.64
CA TRP A 41 -6.79 -6.82 4.99
C TRP A 41 -5.42 -6.88 5.70
N CYS A 42 -4.66 -7.98 5.47
CA CYS A 42 -3.32 -8.11 6.02
C CYS A 42 -2.35 -7.11 5.39
N VAL A 43 -2.36 -7.04 4.06
CA VAL A 43 -1.43 -6.17 3.32
C VAL A 43 -1.78 -4.69 3.53
N GLU A 44 -3.06 -4.34 3.59
CA GLU A 44 -3.53 -2.98 3.94
C GLU A 44 -3.00 -2.56 5.32
N ALA A 45 -3.25 -3.39 6.35
CA ALA A 45 -2.82 -3.10 7.72
C ALA A 45 -1.30 -2.89 7.82
N GLN A 46 -0.52 -3.66 7.07
CA GLN A 46 0.94 -3.53 7.02
C GLN A 46 1.38 -2.21 6.40
N TYR A 47 0.86 -1.86 5.21
CA TYR A 47 1.33 -0.69 4.47
C TYR A 47 0.77 0.64 4.97
N LEU A 48 -0.34 0.63 5.72
CA LEU A 48 -0.82 1.84 6.44
C LEU A 48 0.20 2.36 7.45
N MET A 49 1.07 1.51 7.97
CA MET A 49 2.12 1.87 8.94
C MET A 49 3.40 2.38 8.29
N LEU A 50 3.57 2.25 6.97
CA LEU A 50 4.79 2.67 6.27
C LEU A 50 4.88 4.20 6.20
N LYS A 51 6.00 4.76 6.65
CA LYS A 51 6.30 6.19 6.56
C LYS A 51 6.23 6.65 5.09
N GLY A 52 5.62 7.81 4.85
CA GLY A 52 5.41 8.34 3.50
C GLY A 52 4.13 7.86 2.82
N VAL A 53 3.49 6.78 3.28
CA VAL A 53 2.20 6.34 2.76
C VAL A 53 1.10 7.30 3.22
N LYS A 54 0.35 7.82 2.27
CA LYS A 54 -0.76 8.76 2.50
C LYS A 54 -2.09 8.05 2.59
N LYS A 55 -2.29 7.03 1.74
CA LYS A 55 -3.54 6.26 1.66
C LYS A 55 -3.26 4.84 1.18
N VAL A 56 -4.02 3.89 1.67
CA VAL A 56 -4.11 2.52 1.13
C VAL A 56 -5.58 2.24 0.82
N VAL A 57 -5.85 1.58 -0.29
CA VAL A 57 -7.19 1.17 -0.71
C VAL A 57 -7.14 -0.30 -1.08
N SER A 58 -7.89 -1.13 -0.38
CA SER A 58 -8.09 -2.54 -0.74
C SER A 58 -8.96 -2.68 -1.98
N GLY A 59 -8.64 -3.63 -2.86
CA GLY A 59 -9.38 -3.81 -4.11
C GLY A 59 -8.94 -5.06 -4.89
N TYR A 60 -9.32 -5.09 -6.16
CA TYR A 60 -9.16 -6.22 -7.06
C TYR A 60 -8.48 -5.80 -8.35
N SER A 61 -7.53 -6.60 -8.85
CA SER A 61 -6.87 -6.35 -10.13
C SER A 61 -6.24 -7.61 -10.73
N GLY A 62 -5.77 -7.52 -11.98
CA GLY A 62 -5.08 -8.60 -12.69
C GLY A 62 -6.00 -9.66 -13.30
N GLY A 63 -7.31 -9.52 -13.19
CA GLY A 63 -8.33 -10.42 -13.76
C GLY A 63 -9.03 -9.86 -15.00
N LYS A 64 -10.10 -10.54 -15.41
CA LYS A 64 -10.86 -10.22 -16.62
C LYS A 64 -12.30 -9.78 -16.35
N THR A 65 -12.86 -10.11 -15.19
CA THR A 65 -14.22 -9.73 -14.83
C THR A 65 -14.32 -8.22 -14.66
N ILE A 66 -15.32 -7.61 -15.28
CA ILE A 66 -15.57 -6.17 -15.19
C ILE A 66 -16.41 -5.89 -13.96
N ASN A 67 -16.00 -4.92 -13.12
CA ASN A 67 -16.66 -4.54 -11.87
C ASN A 67 -16.99 -5.76 -10.98
N PRO A 68 -15.98 -6.57 -10.60
CA PRO A 68 -16.21 -7.75 -9.77
C PRO A 68 -16.68 -7.33 -8.37
N THR A 69 -17.56 -8.13 -7.79
CA THR A 69 -17.91 -8.05 -6.38
C THR A 69 -17.02 -8.97 -5.55
N TYR A 70 -17.01 -8.82 -4.22
CA TYR A 70 -16.29 -9.73 -3.33
C TYR A 70 -16.74 -11.19 -3.48
N GLU A 71 -18.04 -11.41 -3.65
CA GLU A 71 -18.60 -12.75 -3.90
C GLU A 71 -18.03 -13.36 -5.18
N ASP A 72 -17.90 -12.57 -6.25
CA ASP A 72 -17.28 -13.03 -7.50
C ASP A 72 -15.81 -13.44 -7.27
N ILE A 73 -15.06 -12.63 -6.52
CA ILE A 73 -13.65 -12.91 -6.16
C ILE A 73 -13.54 -14.22 -5.38
N CYS A 74 -14.43 -14.45 -4.42
CA CYS A 74 -14.45 -15.66 -3.59
C CYS A 74 -14.65 -16.94 -4.41
N THR A 75 -15.24 -16.86 -5.61
CA THR A 75 -15.35 -18.01 -6.52
C THR A 75 -13.99 -18.49 -7.07
N GLY A 76 -12.97 -17.63 -7.06
CA GLY A 76 -11.66 -17.88 -7.68
C GLY A 76 -11.68 -17.90 -9.22
N LYS A 77 -12.80 -17.51 -9.86
CA LYS A 77 -13.01 -17.62 -11.32
C LYS A 77 -12.82 -16.29 -12.07
N THR A 78 -12.76 -15.17 -11.36
CA THR A 78 -12.62 -13.83 -11.96
C THR A 78 -11.26 -13.58 -12.59
N GLY A 79 -10.23 -14.32 -12.14
CA GLY A 79 -8.84 -14.09 -12.44
C GLY A 79 -8.22 -12.90 -11.71
N HIS A 80 -9.00 -12.13 -10.92
CA HIS A 80 -8.47 -11.06 -10.10
C HIS A 80 -7.75 -11.60 -8.86
N ALA A 81 -6.72 -10.85 -8.43
CA ALA A 81 -6.14 -10.98 -7.11
C ALA A 81 -6.74 -9.91 -6.17
N GLU A 82 -6.76 -10.23 -4.88
CA GLU A 82 -6.86 -9.22 -3.83
C GLU A 82 -5.57 -8.41 -3.81
N VAL A 83 -5.69 -7.10 -3.99
CA VAL A 83 -4.57 -6.18 -4.08
C VAL A 83 -4.86 -4.90 -3.30
N ILE A 84 -3.81 -4.16 -2.98
CA ILE A 84 -3.92 -2.81 -2.44
C ILE A 84 -3.35 -1.79 -3.43
N GLU A 85 -4.03 -0.64 -3.54
CA GLU A 85 -3.47 0.59 -4.08
C GLU A 85 -2.82 1.37 -2.95
N ILE A 86 -1.55 1.70 -3.07
CA ILE A 86 -0.78 2.49 -2.11
C ILE A 86 -0.52 3.84 -2.74
N GLU A 87 -1.06 4.91 -2.16
CA GLU A 87 -0.68 6.28 -2.49
C GLU A 87 0.41 6.75 -1.52
N TYR A 88 1.55 7.17 -2.06
CA TYR A 88 2.74 7.51 -1.26
C TYR A 88 3.43 8.78 -1.75
N ASP A 89 4.20 9.39 -0.85
CA ASP A 89 5.07 10.52 -1.11
C ASP A 89 6.44 10.00 -1.56
N PRO A 90 6.83 10.18 -2.84
CA PRO A 90 8.08 9.63 -3.36
C PRO A 90 9.33 10.31 -2.78
N ALA A 91 9.20 11.47 -2.12
CA ALA A 91 10.29 12.11 -1.40
C ALA A 91 10.59 11.43 -0.05
N VAL A 92 9.69 10.61 0.47
CA VAL A 92 9.80 9.92 1.77
C VAL A 92 9.99 8.43 1.60
N THR A 93 9.23 7.81 0.69
CA THR A 93 9.28 6.37 0.40
C THR A 93 9.21 6.17 -1.11
N THR A 94 10.12 5.37 -1.66
CA THR A 94 10.19 5.08 -3.09
C THR A 94 9.40 3.82 -3.45
N PHE A 95 9.06 3.64 -4.74
CA PHE A 95 8.51 2.37 -5.22
C PHE A 95 9.43 1.17 -4.92
N LYS A 96 10.75 1.38 -4.99
CA LYS A 96 11.75 0.37 -4.61
C LYS A 96 11.61 -0.04 -3.15
N ASP A 97 11.46 0.92 -2.24
CA ASP A 97 11.24 0.63 -0.81
C ASP A 97 9.98 -0.22 -0.58
N ILE A 98 8.88 0.13 -1.27
CA ILE A 98 7.62 -0.61 -1.20
C ILE A 98 7.82 -2.06 -1.63
N VAL A 99 8.50 -2.29 -2.77
CA VAL A 99 8.76 -3.62 -3.31
C VAL A 99 9.74 -4.41 -2.44
N GLU A 100 10.78 -3.79 -1.89
CA GLU A 100 11.72 -4.49 -0.99
C GLU A 100 11.05 -4.94 0.32
N LEU A 101 10.15 -4.11 0.87
CA LEU A 101 9.35 -4.46 2.04
C LEU A 101 8.31 -5.54 1.73
N PHE A 102 7.87 -5.65 0.48
CA PHE A 102 6.90 -6.65 0.06
C PHE A 102 7.40 -8.08 0.23
N TRP A 103 8.70 -8.32 0.05
CA TRP A 103 9.31 -9.63 0.29
C TRP A 103 9.32 -10.05 1.78
N ASP A 104 9.22 -9.09 2.69
CA ASP A 104 9.13 -9.34 4.13
C ASP A 104 7.67 -9.40 4.63
N ALA A 105 6.72 -8.86 3.84
CA ALA A 105 5.30 -8.74 4.21
C ALA A 105 4.53 -10.06 4.15
N HIS A 106 4.96 -11.01 3.29
CA HIS A 106 4.30 -12.29 3.05
C HIS A 106 5.32 -13.35 2.61
N ASP A 107 4.88 -14.58 2.37
CA ASP A 107 5.72 -15.60 1.74
C ASP A 107 5.52 -15.57 0.21
N PRO A 108 6.47 -15.01 -0.58
CA PRO A 108 6.33 -14.87 -2.01
C PRO A 108 6.52 -16.20 -2.77
N THR A 109 6.85 -17.29 -2.08
CA THR A 109 7.08 -18.62 -2.67
C THR A 109 5.89 -19.56 -2.49
N SER A 110 4.83 -19.11 -1.80
CA SER A 110 3.70 -19.95 -1.40
C SER A 110 2.83 -20.40 -2.57
N VAL A 111 3.17 -21.59 -3.11
CA VAL A 111 2.40 -22.33 -4.11
C VAL A 111 2.39 -23.80 -3.68
N THR A 112 1.23 -24.45 -3.76
CA THR A 112 1.10 -25.86 -3.37
C THR A 112 1.96 -26.77 -4.25
N LYS A 113 2.76 -27.65 -3.62
CA LYS A 113 3.69 -28.57 -4.30
C LYS A 113 3.06 -29.86 -4.76
N GLU A 114 1.89 -30.18 -4.22
CA GLU A 114 1.09 -31.38 -4.50
C GLU A 114 -0.40 -31.08 -4.30
N ASP A 115 -1.26 -31.97 -4.76
CA ASP A 115 -2.69 -31.95 -4.44
C ASP A 115 -2.88 -32.20 -2.95
N GLN A 116 -3.70 -31.40 -2.32
CA GLN A 116 -3.94 -31.49 -0.87
C GLN A 116 -5.37 -31.17 -0.50
N THR A 117 -5.77 -31.54 0.71
CA THR A 117 -7.03 -31.13 1.32
C THR A 117 -6.75 -30.25 2.52
N THR A 118 -7.38 -29.08 2.58
CA THR A 118 -7.24 -28.15 3.71
C THR A 118 -7.82 -28.74 5.00
N SER A 119 -7.48 -28.17 6.15
CA SER A 119 -8.02 -28.56 7.45
C SER A 119 -9.54 -28.42 7.56
N TYR A 120 -10.16 -27.62 6.69
CA TYR A 120 -11.62 -27.44 6.61
C TYR A 120 -12.24 -28.22 5.42
N GLY A 121 -11.54 -29.20 4.85
CA GLY A 121 -12.09 -30.15 3.87
C GLY A 121 -12.12 -29.68 2.41
N LYS A 122 -11.54 -28.53 2.07
CA LYS A 122 -11.46 -28.05 0.68
C LYS A 122 -10.31 -28.73 -0.05
N PHE A 123 -10.59 -29.34 -1.22
CA PHE A 123 -9.55 -29.84 -2.13
C PHE A 123 -8.83 -28.66 -2.80
N VAL A 124 -7.49 -28.72 -2.83
CA VAL A 124 -6.61 -27.70 -3.39
C VAL A 124 -5.61 -28.38 -4.34
N PRO A 125 -5.68 -28.10 -5.63
CA PRO A 125 -4.75 -28.67 -6.61
C PRO A 125 -3.31 -28.18 -6.42
N LYS A 126 -2.37 -28.98 -6.86
CA LYS A 126 -0.98 -28.55 -7.06
C LYS A 126 -0.90 -27.28 -7.91
N GLY A 127 0.00 -26.38 -7.57
CA GLY A 127 0.19 -25.10 -8.26
C GLY A 127 -0.78 -24.00 -7.80
N THR A 128 -1.60 -24.25 -6.78
CA THR A 128 -2.50 -23.21 -6.23
C THR A 128 -1.72 -22.25 -5.34
N PRO A 129 -1.79 -20.94 -5.59
CA PRO A 129 -1.24 -19.93 -4.67
C PRO A 129 -1.97 -19.94 -3.34
N TYR A 130 -1.24 -19.62 -2.25
CA TYR A 130 -1.84 -19.51 -0.93
C TYR A 130 -1.03 -18.58 -0.01
N GLN A 131 -1.69 -18.09 1.07
CA GLN A 131 -1.02 -17.39 2.16
C GLN A 131 -1.64 -17.85 3.49
N GLY A 132 -0.88 -18.70 4.23
CA GLY A 132 -1.43 -19.35 5.42
C GLY A 132 -2.57 -20.29 5.05
N ASN A 133 -3.79 -20.00 5.53
CA ASN A 133 -4.99 -20.82 5.26
C ASN A 133 -5.84 -20.28 4.09
N ASP A 134 -5.41 -19.22 3.42
CA ASP A 134 -6.11 -18.60 2.29
C ASP A 134 -5.59 -19.20 0.98
N TYR A 135 -6.35 -20.11 0.36
CA TYR A 135 -5.99 -20.81 -0.86
C TYR A 135 -6.81 -20.33 -2.05
N GLY A 136 -6.15 -20.00 -3.14
CA GLY A 136 -6.78 -19.64 -4.40
C GLY A 136 -6.02 -18.55 -5.15
N THR A 137 -6.36 -18.39 -6.44
CA THR A 137 -5.72 -17.43 -7.34
C THR A 137 -5.90 -15.99 -6.87
N GLN A 138 -6.97 -15.69 -6.12
CA GLN A 138 -7.21 -14.38 -5.53
C GLN A 138 -6.17 -14.00 -4.45
N TYR A 139 -5.48 -14.96 -3.86
CA TYR A 139 -4.47 -14.73 -2.83
C TYR A 139 -3.03 -14.84 -3.34
N ARG A 140 -2.84 -14.83 -4.67
CA ARG A 140 -1.50 -14.92 -5.26
C ARG A 140 -0.66 -13.70 -4.99
N SER A 141 0.65 -13.91 -4.94
CA SER A 141 1.61 -12.82 -4.87
C SER A 141 1.73 -12.13 -6.24
N ILE A 142 1.52 -10.80 -6.28
CA ILE A 142 1.48 -10.04 -7.53
C ILE A 142 1.93 -8.59 -7.32
N ILE A 143 2.70 -8.05 -8.27
CA ILE A 143 3.03 -6.63 -8.42
C ILE A 143 2.48 -6.18 -9.78
N LEU A 144 1.64 -5.12 -9.76
CA LEU A 144 1.07 -4.57 -10.96
C LEU A 144 1.73 -3.22 -11.26
N TYR A 145 2.60 -3.19 -12.26
CA TYR A 145 3.35 -1.98 -12.60
C TYR A 145 2.55 -1.03 -13.50
N THR A 146 2.78 0.28 -13.33
CA THR A 146 2.15 1.35 -14.11
C THR A 146 3.12 2.02 -15.10
N SER A 147 4.42 1.67 -15.03
CA SER A 147 5.44 2.20 -15.91
C SER A 147 6.56 1.18 -16.17
N PRO A 148 7.34 1.33 -17.26
CA PRO A 148 8.51 0.51 -17.51
C PRO A 148 9.54 0.57 -16.39
N GLU A 149 9.68 1.70 -15.72
CA GLU A 149 10.59 1.88 -14.59
C GLU A 149 10.15 1.04 -13.38
N GLN A 150 8.87 1.08 -13.02
CA GLN A 150 8.32 0.22 -11.96
C GLN A 150 8.54 -1.26 -12.27
N LYS A 151 8.34 -1.68 -13.54
CA LYS A 151 8.62 -3.03 -13.97
C LYS A 151 10.08 -3.43 -13.71
N GLN A 152 11.02 -2.59 -14.18
CA GLN A 152 12.45 -2.83 -14.02
C GLN A 152 12.85 -2.93 -12.55
N ILE A 153 12.34 -2.03 -11.70
CA ILE A 153 12.58 -2.05 -10.25
C ILE A 153 12.06 -3.36 -9.63
N ALA A 154 10.83 -3.77 -9.97
CA ALA A 154 10.22 -4.97 -9.42
C ALA A 154 10.99 -6.24 -9.85
N GLU A 155 11.36 -6.37 -11.12
CA GLU A 155 12.14 -7.50 -11.65
C GLU A 155 13.54 -7.58 -11.03
N ALA A 156 14.24 -6.45 -10.94
CA ALA A 156 15.56 -6.38 -10.31
C ALA A 156 15.50 -6.72 -8.81
N SER A 157 14.49 -6.21 -8.11
CA SER A 157 14.27 -6.53 -6.69
C SER A 157 13.96 -8.01 -6.49
N LYS A 158 13.06 -8.61 -7.30
CA LYS A 158 12.76 -10.05 -7.26
C LYS A 158 14.03 -10.88 -7.43
N ALA A 159 14.88 -10.56 -8.41
CA ALA A 159 16.14 -11.26 -8.66
C ALA A 159 17.11 -11.13 -7.47
N ALA A 160 17.23 -9.92 -6.89
CA ALA A 160 18.12 -9.66 -5.75
C ALA A 160 17.66 -10.38 -4.46
N PHE A 161 16.34 -10.58 -4.28
CA PHE A 161 15.80 -11.24 -3.11
C PHE A 161 15.67 -12.77 -3.26
N GLN A 162 15.65 -13.31 -4.48
CA GLN A 162 15.54 -14.76 -4.72
C GLN A 162 16.53 -15.60 -3.88
N PRO A 163 17.80 -15.23 -3.68
CA PRO A 163 18.73 -16.03 -2.87
C PRO A 163 18.36 -16.16 -1.39
N LYS A 164 17.45 -15.32 -0.88
CA LYS A 164 16.95 -15.40 0.50
C LYS A 164 15.88 -16.47 0.69
N PHE A 165 15.32 -16.98 -0.39
CA PHE A 165 14.26 -17.98 -0.40
C PHE A 165 14.77 -19.30 -0.97
N LYS A 166 14.39 -20.40 -0.32
CA LYS A 166 14.74 -21.76 -0.77
C LYS A 166 13.99 -22.14 -2.05
N ASP A 167 12.72 -21.76 -2.13
CA ASP A 167 11.86 -22.04 -3.26
C ASP A 167 11.82 -20.82 -4.21
N PRO A 168 11.48 -21.00 -5.50
CA PRO A 168 11.36 -19.88 -6.42
C PRO A 168 10.29 -18.88 -5.97
N ILE A 169 10.61 -17.58 -6.07
CA ILE A 169 9.61 -16.52 -5.87
C ILE A 169 8.55 -16.61 -6.97
N ALA A 170 7.32 -16.91 -6.58
CA ALA A 170 6.17 -17.10 -7.47
C ALA A 170 5.46 -15.78 -7.83
N THR A 171 5.90 -14.66 -7.28
CA THR A 171 5.29 -13.34 -7.52
C THR A 171 5.19 -13.02 -9.01
N GLU A 172 3.97 -12.75 -9.48
CA GLU A 172 3.72 -12.23 -10.81
C GLU A 172 4.11 -10.74 -10.89
N ILE A 173 4.75 -10.32 -11.98
CA ILE A 173 5.04 -8.91 -12.27
C ILE A 173 4.41 -8.59 -13.62
N VAL A 174 3.26 -7.92 -13.60
CA VAL A 174 2.42 -7.71 -14.79
C VAL A 174 1.95 -6.25 -14.87
N PRO A 175 1.56 -5.76 -16.06
CA PRO A 175 1.04 -4.41 -16.17
C PRO A 175 -0.30 -4.26 -15.44
N LEU A 176 -0.50 -3.10 -14.80
CA LEU A 176 -1.81 -2.73 -14.30
C LEU A 176 -2.74 -2.45 -15.48
N THR A 177 -3.81 -3.23 -15.61
CA THR A 177 -4.87 -2.96 -16.59
C THR A 177 -5.98 -2.10 -15.99
N LYS A 178 -6.52 -2.53 -14.87
CA LYS A 178 -7.53 -1.79 -14.11
C LYS A 178 -7.53 -2.22 -12.65
N PHE A 179 -7.70 -1.27 -11.76
CA PHE A 179 -7.95 -1.48 -10.34
C PHE A 179 -9.42 -1.21 -10.04
N TYR A 180 -10.05 -2.11 -9.31
CA TYR A 180 -11.42 -1.99 -8.82
C TYR A 180 -11.35 -1.89 -7.29
N PRO A 181 -11.66 -0.73 -6.69
CA PRO A 181 -11.75 -0.63 -5.24
C PRO A 181 -12.75 -1.66 -4.69
N ALA A 182 -12.37 -2.33 -3.62
CA ALA A 182 -13.29 -3.20 -2.89
C ALA A 182 -14.34 -2.37 -2.15
N GLU A 183 -15.40 -3.04 -1.75
CA GLU A 183 -16.53 -2.48 -1.04
C GLU A 183 -16.06 -1.77 0.25
N GLU A 184 -16.79 -0.74 0.68
CA GLU A 184 -16.38 0.13 1.79
C GLU A 184 -16.14 -0.63 3.11
N TYR A 185 -16.87 -1.74 3.33
CA TYR A 185 -16.71 -2.55 4.53
C TYR A 185 -15.39 -3.31 4.60
N HIS A 186 -14.64 -3.40 3.48
CA HIS A 186 -13.29 -3.97 3.43
C HIS A 186 -12.17 -2.97 3.74
N GLN A 187 -12.45 -1.67 3.66
CA GLN A 187 -11.45 -0.63 3.88
C GLN A 187 -11.15 -0.45 5.37
N ASN A 188 -9.87 -0.34 5.74
CA ASN A 188 -9.39 -0.24 7.13
C ASN A 188 -9.95 -1.34 8.03
N TYR A 189 -10.00 -2.57 7.48
CA TYR A 189 -10.75 -3.66 8.12
C TYR A 189 -10.23 -4.02 9.50
N GLN A 190 -8.91 -4.02 9.72
CA GLN A 190 -8.31 -4.31 11.02
C GLN A 190 -8.77 -3.30 12.10
N GLU A 191 -8.73 -2.01 11.78
CA GLU A 191 -9.12 -0.95 12.72
C GLU A 191 -10.61 -1.00 13.05
N ARG A 192 -11.44 -1.25 12.04
CA ARG A 192 -12.92 -1.28 12.19
C ARG A 192 -13.43 -2.55 12.85
N ASN A 193 -12.66 -3.65 12.81
CA ASN A 193 -13.08 -4.98 13.28
C ASN A 193 -12.05 -5.65 14.20
N PRO A 194 -11.51 -4.98 15.24
CA PRO A 194 -10.39 -5.48 16.03
C PRO A 194 -10.70 -6.78 16.78
N ASN A 195 -11.96 -7.06 17.06
CA ASN A 195 -12.41 -8.23 17.82
C ASN A 195 -12.82 -9.42 16.93
N GLN A 196 -12.82 -9.26 15.62
CA GLN A 196 -13.16 -10.33 14.68
C GLN A 196 -12.08 -11.44 14.73
N GLY A 197 -12.51 -12.72 14.72
CA GLY A 197 -11.62 -13.88 14.95
C GLY A 197 -10.42 -13.95 13.98
N TYR A 198 -10.66 -13.72 12.69
CA TYR A 198 -9.61 -13.71 11.66
C TYR A 198 -8.66 -12.51 11.84
N VAL A 199 -9.18 -11.34 12.23
CA VAL A 199 -8.35 -10.16 12.51
C VAL A 199 -7.41 -10.45 13.67
N ARG A 200 -7.93 -10.98 14.79
CA ARG A 200 -7.12 -11.30 15.96
C ARG A 200 -6.11 -12.42 15.70
N GLY A 201 -6.50 -13.45 14.94
CA GLY A 201 -5.68 -14.65 14.72
C GLY A 201 -4.71 -14.57 13.54
N VAL A 202 -4.96 -13.68 12.57
CA VAL A 202 -4.19 -13.62 11.33
C VAL A 202 -3.70 -12.21 11.00
N VAL A 203 -4.62 -11.22 10.89
CA VAL A 203 -4.26 -9.89 10.43
C VAL A 203 -3.34 -9.17 11.41
N THR A 204 -3.74 -9.11 12.68
CA THR A 204 -2.98 -8.41 13.72
C THR A 204 -1.58 -9.00 13.92
N PRO A 205 -1.38 -10.33 14.05
CA PRO A 205 -0.03 -10.89 14.18
C PRO A 205 0.89 -10.59 12.98
N LYS A 206 0.34 -10.60 11.74
CA LYS A 206 1.10 -10.23 10.55
C LYS A 206 1.46 -8.75 10.53
N ALA A 207 0.53 -7.88 10.93
CA ALA A 207 0.76 -6.45 11.02
C ALA A 207 1.83 -6.11 12.08
N GLU A 208 1.77 -6.73 13.26
CA GLU A 208 2.76 -6.55 14.31
C GLU A 208 4.16 -7.02 13.89
N LYS A 209 4.26 -8.20 13.25
CA LYS A 209 5.54 -8.67 12.69
C LYS A 209 6.11 -7.66 11.70
N PHE A 210 5.29 -7.14 10.81
CA PHE A 210 5.73 -6.16 9.82
C PHE A 210 6.08 -4.80 10.45
N LYS A 211 5.38 -4.39 11.52
CA LYS A 211 5.73 -3.21 12.31
C LYS A 211 7.17 -3.28 12.80
N HIS A 212 7.60 -4.41 13.40
CA HIS A 212 8.99 -4.60 13.80
C HIS A 212 9.96 -4.50 12.63
N THR A 213 9.62 -5.05 11.47
CA THR A 213 10.44 -4.88 10.25
C THR A 213 10.59 -3.40 9.87
N LEU A 214 9.52 -2.61 10.00
CA LEU A 214 9.56 -1.17 9.71
C LEU A 214 10.38 -0.41 10.75
N GLU A 215 10.28 -0.78 12.02
CA GLU A 215 11.08 -0.22 13.12
C GLU A 215 12.57 -0.45 12.88
N ASP A 216 12.98 -1.69 12.62
CA ASP A 216 14.37 -2.08 12.33
C ASP A 216 14.96 -1.33 11.12
N LYS A 217 14.13 -1.01 10.13
CA LYS A 217 14.53 -0.30 8.92
C LYS A 217 14.36 1.24 9.04
N GLY A 218 13.88 1.77 10.16
CA GLY A 218 13.60 3.20 10.35
C GLY A 218 12.51 3.73 9.42
N LYS A 219 11.56 2.87 9.01
CA LYS A 219 10.50 3.18 8.05
C LYS A 219 9.10 3.18 8.66
N LEU A 220 8.98 3.02 9.98
CA LEU A 220 7.70 3.13 10.65
C LEU A 220 7.20 4.57 10.63
N LYS A 221 5.92 4.74 10.37
CA LYS A 221 5.23 6.03 10.42
C LYS A 221 5.22 6.56 11.86
N ASP A 222 5.51 7.85 12.01
CA ASP A 222 5.44 8.47 13.33
C ASP A 222 3.98 8.42 13.83
N GLU A 223 3.78 8.06 15.09
CA GLU A 223 2.45 8.11 15.71
C GLU A 223 1.95 9.56 15.68
N LYS A 224 0.73 9.77 15.20
CA LYS A 224 0.11 11.09 15.27
C LYS A 224 -0.05 11.43 16.75
N LYS A 225 0.69 12.43 17.20
CA LYS A 225 0.50 13.06 18.52
C LYS A 225 -0.83 13.77 18.58
#